data_6caf6cfba70655282f2ec5b58b625264
#
_entry.id   6caf6cfba70655282f2ec5b58b625264
#
_cell.length_a   1.000
_cell.length_b   1.000
_cell.length_c   1.000
_cell.angle_alpha   90.00
_cell.angle_beta   90.00
_cell.angle_gamma   90.00
#
_symmetry.space_group_name_H-M   'P 1'
#
loop_
_entity.id
_entity.type
_entity.pdbx_description
1 polymer ?
#
loop_
_entity_poly.entity_id
_entity_poly.type
_entity_poly.pdbx_seq_one_letter_code
_entity_poly.pdbx_strand_id
1 'polypeptide(L)'
;MNSHSPSKFTDRVVSAVPALVLLAAVLLPAPQPANAIPAFARKYGLPCSACHIGWPELNNFGQVFRDNGYQMMNERDSPITRDPSYFPITIRITPQWHRESANNQIVDNSPGNGEGGSHPGTLSTSGFDLSGMDIWFAGTLYKNISFSALPSSDQNASFHFENAFVRFDNLLHTPWLNFKVGKFELDLPVSEKRLLTMSGDGGFYYIYHFTPLNDANPFGGIGDNQLGMELAGHNANSYTRYTFAALSSLDGNPGLVLSNGNPANPAGRTFDYYGHFEQGFNTFGNGFMKVGAYSYFGFAPTFFQTSNGVPIYGRGNKPFYRAGAEWKWYFNKWLVKSVYLHGYDNAFLANGVPSNTGTLSATQRAAKWNGGFLEGQYIISPQWIIIARWETIHMSQQADISITPGDTGNLNAFTIANRWYPFMFSRAGLALQQEYSFVRSNGVTNQGGGFGTLCTDAGRAFNCTISSSSLFFGIDFDF
;
A
#
# COMPACT_ATOMS: atom_id res chain seq x y z
N MET A 1 3.96 15.35 54.42
CA MET A 1 4.66 14.92 53.19
C MET A 1 3.73 15.22 52.03
N ASN A 2 4.00 16.31 51.32
CA ASN A 2 3.14 16.80 50.24
C ASN A 2 3.60 16.17 48.93
N SER A 3 2.74 15.39 48.30
CA SER A 3 2.96 14.87 46.94
C SER A 3 2.59 15.95 45.92
N HIS A 4 3.57 16.54 45.27
CA HIS A 4 3.35 17.39 44.10
C HIS A 4 3.00 16.55 42.88
N SER A 5 1.82 16.78 42.32
CA SER A 5 1.39 16.25 41.04
C SER A 5 1.88 17.17 39.89
N PRO A 6 2.71 16.69 38.93
CA PRO A 6 3.25 17.52 37.85
C PRO A 6 2.46 17.46 36.56
N SER A 7 1.19 17.03 36.54
CA SER A 7 0.53 16.64 35.27
C SER A 7 -0.22 17.72 34.51
N LYS A 8 -0.49 18.89 35.04
CA LYS A 8 -1.36 19.88 34.39
C LYS A 8 -0.67 20.83 33.42
N PHE A 9 0.64 20.98 33.50
CA PHE A 9 1.38 21.91 32.63
C PHE A 9 1.73 21.29 31.28
N THR A 10 2.10 20.00 31.28
CA THR A 10 2.42 19.24 30.05
C THR A 10 1.20 19.05 29.15
N ASP A 11 0.02 18.80 29.72
CA ASP A 11 -1.21 18.61 28.92
C ASP A 11 -1.65 19.88 28.19
N ARG A 12 -1.40 21.05 28.76
CA ARG A 12 -1.73 22.35 28.12
C ARG A 12 -0.74 22.74 27.02
N VAL A 13 0.52 22.34 27.12
CA VAL A 13 1.52 22.62 26.08
C VAL A 13 1.31 21.71 24.88
N VAL A 14 0.98 20.42 25.10
CA VAL A 14 0.69 19.48 24.01
C VAL A 14 -0.58 19.84 23.23
N SER A 15 -1.56 20.46 23.90
CA SER A 15 -2.79 20.92 23.21
C SER A 15 -2.61 22.25 22.46
N ALA A 16 -1.62 23.07 22.83
CA ALA A 16 -1.39 24.37 22.18
C ALA A 16 -0.57 24.28 20.89
N VAL A 17 0.27 23.28 20.74
CA VAL A 17 1.14 23.12 19.57
C VAL A 17 0.35 22.90 18.28
N PRO A 18 -0.68 22.05 18.21
CA PRO A 18 -1.48 21.89 16.99
C PRO A 18 -2.25 23.17 16.63
N ALA A 19 -2.72 23.91 17.63
CA ALA A 19 -3.42 25.19 17.40
C ALA A 19 -2.47 26.28 16.86
N LEU A 20 -1.23 26.29 17.34
CA LEU A 20 -0.21 27.24 16.85
C LEU A 20 0.24 26.90 15.43
N VAL A 21 0.36 25.64 15.08
CA VAL A 21 0.71 25.16 13.73
C VAL A 21 -0.44 25.49 12.76
N LEU A 22 -1.69 25.27 13.16
CA LEU A 22 -2.86 25.65 12.38
C LEU A 22 -2.94 27.18 12.18
N LEU A 23 -2.66 27.96 13.21
CA LEU A 23 -2.66 29.41 13.12
C LEU A 23 -1.52 29.93 12.23
N ALA A 24 -0.34 29.36 12.33
CA ALA A 24 0.79 29.67 11.45
C ALA A 24 0.49 29.31 9.98
N ALA A 25 -0.20 28.21 9.73
CA ALA A 25 -0.62 27.81 8.38
C ALA A 25 -1.65 28.77 7.76
N VAL A 26 -2.50 29.39 8.56
CA VAL A 26 -3.51 30.38 8.11
C VAL A 26 -2.88 31.75 7.82
N LEU A 27 -1.77 32.08 8.46
CA LEU A 27 -1.11 33.40 8.35
C LEU A 27 -0.08 33.48 7.22
N LEU A 28 0.24 32.37 6.56
CA LEU A 28 1.15 32.37 5.42
C LEU A 28 0.44 32.95 4.17
N PRO A 29 1.09 33.86 3.42
CA PRO A 29 0.51 34.43 2.21
C PRO A 29 0.21 33.28 1.21
N ALA A 30 -0.92 33.40 0.49
CA ALA A 30 -1.29 32.45 -0.54
C ALA A 30 -0.12 32.26 -1.53
N PRO A 31 0.35 31.02 -1.72
CA PRO A 31 1.49 30.78 -2.58
C PRO A 31 1.15 31.20 -4.02
N GLN A 32 2.09 31.87 -4.66
CA GLN A 32 2.02 32.16 -6.08
C GLN A 32 2.00 30.86 -6.88
N PRO A 33 1.39 30.81 -8.08
CA PRO A 33 1.39 29.61 -8.90
C PRO A 33 2.82 29.17 -9.18
N ALA A 34 3.23 28.09 -8.55
CA ALA A 34 4.57 27.55 -8.65
C ALA A 34 4.65 26.55 -9.78
N ASN A 35 5.72 26.62 -10.54
CA ASN A 35 6.05 25.64 -11.58
C ASN A 35 6.67 24.41 -10.92
N ALA A 36 6.25 23.25 -11.37
CA ALA A 36 6.39 21.98 -10.66
C ALA A 36 7.68 21.19 -10.90
N ILE A 37 7.84 20.16 -10.08
CA ILE A 37 8.84 19.08 -10.17
C ILE A 37 8.11 17.75 -10.08
N PRO A 38 8.61 16.69 -10.48
CA PRO A 38 9.93 16.13 -10.73
C PRO A 38 10.33 16.11 -12.22
N ALA A 39 11.19 15.14 -12.61
CA ALA A 39 11.79 15.04 -13.93
C ALA A 39 10.86 15.36 -15.11
N PHE A 40 9.61 14.88 -15.08
CA PHE A 40 8.64 15.15 -16.16
C PHE A 40 8.12 16.58 -16.16
N ALA A 41 7.91 17.17 -15.00
CA ALA A 41 7.51 18.56 -14.88
C ALA A 41 8.61 19.51 -15.37
N ARG A 42 9.88 19.18 -15.10
CA ARG A 42 11.03 19.90 -15.69
C ARG A 42 11.07 19.76 -17.20
N LYS A 43 10.85 18.53 -17.71
CA LYS A 43 10.86 18.26 -19.15
C LYS A 43 9.82 19.07 -19.92
N TYR A 44 8.60 19.14 -19.39
CA TYR A 44 7.45 19.72 -20.11
C TYR A 44 7.04 21.09 -19.60
N GLY A 45 7.66 21.61 -18.55
CA GLY A 45 7.29 22.89 -17.96
C GLY A 45 5.87 22.91 -17.35
N LEU A 46 5.34 21.76 -16.94
CA LEU A 46 3.99 21.61 -16.42
C LEU A 46 3.93 21.69 -14.89
N PRO A 47 2.84 22.24 -14.29
CA PRO A 47 2.64 22.19 -12.84
C PRO A 47 2.28 20.76 -12.37
N CYS A 48 2.58 20.39 -11.10
CA CYS A 48 2.22 19.08 -10.53
C CYS A 48 0.72 18.78 -10.68
N SER A 49 -0.11 19.79 -10.50
CA SER A 49 -1.58 19.68 -10.65
C SER A 49 -2.04 19.37 -12.08
N ALA A 50 -1.17 19.47 -13.08
CA ALA A 50 -1.50 18.97 -14.42
C ALA A 50 -1.66 17.45 -14.44
N CYS A 51 -0.81 16.72 -13.69
CA CYS A 51 -0.78 15.26 -13.67
C CYS A 51 -1.34 14.65 -12.38
N HIS A 52 -1.41 15.43 -11.29
CA HIS A 52 -1.78 14.94 -9.97
C HIS A 52 -3.00 15.68 -9.41
N ILE A 53 -3.82 14.97 -8.65
CA ILE A 53 -4.84 15.56 -7.79
C ILE A 53 -4.14 16.22 -6.61
N GLY A 54 -3.24 15.49 -5.98
CA GLY A 54 -2.19 15.84 -5.07
C GLY A 54 -1.09 14.80 -5.22
N TRP A 55 0.17 15.22 -5.20
CA TRP A 55 1.29 14.27 -5.29
C TRP A 55 1.23 13.25 -4.15
N PRO A 56 1.36 11.92 -4.41
CA PRO A 56 1.66 11.29 -5.70
C PRO A 56 0.43 10.82 -6.50
N GLU A 57 -0.80 11.09 -6.09
CA GLU A 57 -2.02 10.57 -6.71
C GLU A 57 -2.27 11.19 -8.10
N LEU A 58 -2.44 10.34 -9.13
CA LEU A 58 -2.66 10.78 -10.50
C LEU A 58 -4.11 11.21 -10.77
N ASN A 59 -4.28 12.31 -11.48
CA ASN A 59 -5.52 12.63 -12.18
C ASN A 59 -5.59 11.89 -13.55
N ASN A 60 -6.66 12.08 -14.32
CA ASN A 60 -6.80 11.38 -15.59
C ASN A 60 -5.70 11.75 -16.61
N PHE A 61 -5.25 13.00 -16.65
CA PHE A 61 -4.16 13.41 -17.53
C PHE A 61 -2.84 12.70 -17.16
N GLY A 62 -2.51 12.62 -15.87
CA GLY A 62 -1.36 11.89 -15.38
C GLY A 62 -1.45 10.38 -15.68
N GLN A 63 -2.66 9.81 -15.63
CA GLN A 63 -2.89 8.43 -16.04
C GLN A 63 -2.64 8.23 -17.53
N VAL A 64 -3.16 9.10 -18.40
CA VAL A 64 -2.90 9.07 -19.85
C VAL A 64 -1.40 9.19 -20.15
N PHE A 65 -0.70 10.09 -19.47
CA PHE A 65 0.73 10.27 -19.62
C PHE A 65 1.52 8.99 -19.25
N ARG A 66 1.17 8.35 -18.14
CA ARG A 66 1.75 7.07 -17.71
C ARG A 66 1.45 5.96 -18.72
N ASP A 67 0.20 5.84 -19.14
CA ASP A 67 -0.24 4.81 -20.09
C ASP A 67 0.44 4.98 -21.45
N ASN A 68 0.75 6.22 -21.84
CA ASN A 68 1.42 6.56 -23.08
C ASN A 68 2.97 6.45 -23.02
N GLY A 69 3.53 5.77 -22.02
CA GLY A 69 4.98 5.54 -21.91
C GLY A 69 5.77 6.73 -21.39
N TYR A 70 5.19 7.51 -20.48
CA TYR A 70 5.78 8.73 -19.91
C TYR A 70 6.12 9.79 -20.97
N GLN A 71 5.26 9.94 -21.95
CA GLN A 71 5.38 10.89 -23.07
C GLN A 71 4.09 11.66 -23.27
N MET A 72 4.22 12.90 -23.76
CA MET A 72 3.09 13.62 -24.32
C MET A 72 2.68 12.95 -25.63
N MET A 73 1.39 13.00 -25.97
CA MET A 73 0.80 12.22 -27.08
C MET A 73 1.52 12.36 -28.44
N ASN A 74 2.22 13.46 -28.65
CA ASN A 74 2.90 13.77 -29.91
C ASN A 74 4.43 13.59 -29.86
N GLU A 75 5.00 13.21 -28.73
CA GLU A 75 6.45 13.16 -28.52
C GLU A 75 6.97 11.71 -28.43
N ARG A 76 6.74 10.92 -29.45
CA ARG A 76 7.21 9.52 -29.43
C ARG A 76 8.68 9.34 -29.77
N ASP A 77 9.39 10.42 -30.08
CA ASP A 77 10.79 10.39 -30.50
C ASP A 77 11.76 11.11 -29.54
N SER A 78 11.34 11.37 -28.31
CA SER A 78 12.13 12.14 -27.33
C SER A 78 12.78 11.22 -26.28
N PRO A 79 13.89 10.52 -26.61
CA PRO A 79 14.60 9.74 -25.59
C PRO A 79 15.19 10.66 -24.52
N ILE A 80 15.41 10.10 -23.34
CA ILE A 80 16.00 10.82 -22.20
C ILE A 80 17.34 11.48 -22.51
N THR A 81 18.05 11.00 -23.52
CA THR A 81 19.37 11.49 -23.94
C THR A 81 19.31 12.69 -24.88
N ARG A 82 18.16 13.03 -25.43
CA ARG A 82 18.03 14.08 -26.47
C ARG A 82 17.98 15.48 -25.90
N ASP A 83 17.48 15.63 -24.67
CA ASP A 83 17.40 16.91 -23.99
C ASP A 83 18.36 16.90 -22.79
N PRO A 84 19.52 17.57 -22.86
CA PRO A 84 20.48 17.61 -21.75
C PRO A 84 19.96 18.36 -20.53
N SER A 85 18.90 19.13 -20.65
CA SER A 85 18.21 19.76 -19.50
C SER A 85 17.30 18.80 -18.74
N TYR A 86 16.97 17.65 -19.35
CA TYR A 86 16.13 16.63 -18.76
C TYR A 86 16.96 15.55 -18.06
N PHE A 87 16.97 15.61 -16.76
CA PHE A 87 17.55 14.55 -15.93
C PHE A 87 16.41 13.72 -15.32
N PRO A 88 16.28 12.43 -15.67
CA PRO A 88 15.11 11.62 -15.33
C PRO A 88 15.12 11.10 -13.89
N ILE A 89 15.65 11.87 -12.95
CA ILE A 89 15.77 11.50 -11.54
C ILE A 89 14.96 12.46 -10.68
N THR A 90 14.26 11.87 -9.72
CA THR A 90 13.59 12.57 -8.61
C THR A 90 13.96 11.87 -7.32
N ILE A 91 14.29 12.62 -6.31
CA ILE A 91 14.55 12.09 -4.96
C ILE A 91 13.41 12.55 -4.05
N ARG A 92 12.89 11.63 -3.27
CA ARG A 92 11.87 11.88 -2.26
C ARG A 92 12.39 11.49 -0.89
N ILE A 93 12.16 12.33 0.11
CA ILE A 93 12.53 12.09 1.50
C ILE A 93 11.32 12.42 2.38
N THR A 94 11.03 11.54 3.35
CA THR A 94 9.83 11.63 4.19
C THR A 94 10.14 11.55 5.68
N PRO A 95 10.78 12.61 6.28
CA PRO A 95 10.96 12.69 7.72
C PRO A 95 9.61 12.91 8.42
N GLN A 96 9.44 12.27 9.56
CA GLN A 96 8.16 12.25 10.26
C GLN A 96 8.34 12.18 11.76
N TRP A 97 7.31 12.63 12.48
CA TRP A 97 7.07 12.31 13.87
C TRP A 97 5.76 11.54 13.97
N HIS A 98 5.76 10.49 14.78
CA HIS A 98 4.56 9.70 14.98
C HIS A 98 4.39 9.33 16.45
N ARG A 99 3.15 9.09 16.83
CA ARG A 99 2.76 8.46 18.09
C ARG A 99 1.77 7.36 17.77
N GLU A 100 2.06 6.18 18.26
CA GLU A 100 1.22 5.01 18.09
C GLU A 100 0.82 4.46 19.46
N SER A 101 -0.38 3.90 19.55
CA SER A 101 -0.91 3.31 20.76
C SER A 101 -1.79 2.12 20.43
N ALA A 102 -1.62 1.02 21.15
CA ALA A 102 -2.47 -0.16 21.02
C ALA A 102 -2.82 -0.71 22.42
N ASN A 103 -4.08 -1.09 22.60
CA ASN A 103 -4.52 -1.77 23.82
C ASN A 103 -4.32 -3.29 23.72
N ASN A 104 -4.60 -3.98 24.81
CA ASN A 104 -4.50 -5.45 24.91
C ASN A 104 -3.15 -6.02 24.47
N GLN A 105 -2.10 -5.22 24.61
CA GLN A 105 -0.73 -5.68 24.43
C GLN A 105 -0.25 -6.32 25.72
N ILE A 106 0.54 -7.40 25.62
CA ILE A 106 1.16 -8.00 26.80
C ILE A 106 2.29 -7.10 27.26
N VAL A 107 2.13 -6.51 28.42
CA VAL A 107 3.09 -5.60 29.04
C VAL A 107 3.68 -6.28 30.28
N ASP A 108 5.00 -6.28 30.38
CA ASP A 108 5.70 -6.66 31.59
C ASP A 108 5.97 -5.42 32.45
N ASN A 109 5.34 -5.36 33.63
CA ASN A 109 5.54 -4.27 34.60
C ASN A 109 6.64 -4.57 35.61
N SER A 110 7.34 -5.68 35.50
CA SER A 110 8.43 -6.02 36.44
C SER A 110 9.78 -5.72 35.81
N PRO A 111 10.34 -4.55 35.98
CA PRO A 111 11.71 -4.30 35.57
C PRO A 111 12.68 -5.09 36.42
N GLY A 112 12.96 -6.32 36.04
CA GLY A 112 14.11 -7.09 36.54
C GLY A 112 13.99 -7.77 37.91
N ASN A 113 12.88 -7.68 38.64
CA ASN A 113 12.77 -8.19 40.03
C ASN A 113 11.95 -9.48 40.18
N GLY A 114 11.46 -10.07 39.11
CA GLY A 114 10.72 -11.35 39.19
C GLY A 114 9.36 -11.30 39.86
N GLU A 115 8.92 -10.13 40.28
CA GLU A 115 7.65 -9.92 41.02
C GLU A 115 6.63 -9.22 40.08
N GLY A 116 6.21 -9.83 39.08
CA GLY A 116 5.14 -9.29 38.26
C GLY A 116 4.88 -10.21 37.10
N GLY A 117 3.66 -10.49 36.86
CA GLY A 117 3.25 -11.21 35.67
C GLY A 117 3.12 -10.27 34.48
N SER A 118 3.26 -10.79 33.30
CA SER A 118 2.78 -10.13 32.11
C SER A 118 1.25 -9.99 32.17
N HIS A 119 0.73 -8.83 31.84
CA HIS A 119 -0.72 -8.56 31.83
C HIS A 119 -1.11 -7.75 30.58
N PRO A 120 -2.35 -7.87 30.13
CA PRO A 120 -2.84 -7.02 29.07
C PRO A 120 -2.84 -5.55 29.48
N GLY A 121 -2.20 -4.72 28.67
CA GLY A 121 -2.10 -3.27 28.91
C GLY A 121 -2.17 -2.46 27.63
N THR A 122 -2.02 -1.15 27.75
CA THR A 122 -1.89 -0.26 26.59
C THR A 122 -0.42 0.07 26.40
N LEU A 123 0.09 -0.27 25.21
CA LEU A 123 1.42 0.13 24.77
C LEU A 123 1.31 1.41 23.95
N SER A 124 2.15 2.39 24.26
CA SER A 124 2.26 3.62 23.44
C SER A 124 3.71 3.93 23.17
N THR A 125 4.00 4.27 21.93
CA THR A 125 5.33 4.70 21.47
C THR A 125 5.22 6.03 20.77
N SER A 126 6.29 6.82 20.76
CA SER A 126 6.38 8.04 19.96
C SER A 126 7.83 8.34 19.63
N GLY A 127 8.06 8.90 18.45
CA GLY A 127 9.42 9.22 18.04
C GLY A 127 9.48 9.93 16.69
N PHE A 128 10.69 10.34 16.36
CA PHE A 128 11.02 10.78 15.01
C PHE A 128 11.49 9.60 14.19
N ASP A 129 11.13 9.60 12.93
CA ASP A 129 11.47 8.58 11.99
C ASP A 129 11.75 9.17 10.61
N LEU A 130 12.50 8.43 9.81
CA LEU A 130 12.69 8.67 8.40
C LEU A 130 12.21 7.41 7.66
N SER A 131 11.03 7.47 7.07
CA SER A 131 10.46 6.29 6.39
C SER A 131 11.29 5.80 5.20
N GLY A 132 12.32 6.54 4.82
CA GLY A 132 13.26 6.18 3.79
C GLY A 132 13.52 7.28 2.78
N MET A 133 14.27 6.90 1.76
CA MET A 133 14.55 7.75 0.60
C MET A 133 14.24 6.98 -0.68
N ASP A 134 13.42 7.57 -1.51
CA ASP A 134 13.07 7.04 -2.83
C ASP A 134 13.85 7.77 -3.91
N ILE A 135 14.43 7.03 -4.85
CA ILE A 135 15.10 7.60 -6.02
C ILE A 135 14.38 7.11 -7.27
N TRP A 136 13.59 7.96 -7.88
CA TRP A 136 12.79 7.62 -9.06
C TRP A 136 13.57 7.87 -10.35
N PHE A 137 13.63 6.84 -11.17
CA PHE A 137 14.09 6.91 -12.55
C PHE A 137 12.93 6.48 -13.45
N ALA A 138 12.47 7.33 -14.34
CA ALA A 138 11.44 6.93 -15.29
C ALA A 138 11.50 7.79 -16.55
N GLY A 139 11.09 7.22 -17.67
CA GLY A 139 11.04 7.94 -18.93
C GLY A 139 11.05 7.04 -20.15
N THR A 140 11.31 7.65 -21.29
CA THR A 140 11.44 7.00 -22.59
C THR A 140 12.90 6.73 -22.88
N LEU A 141 13.26 5.46 -23.08
CA LEU A 141 14.61 5.07 -23.52
C LEU A 141 14.78 5.35 -25.01
N TYR A 142 13.83 4.91 -25.81
CA TYR A 142 13.85 5.09 -27.26
C TYR A 142 12.44 4.89 -27.82
N LYS A 143 11.93 5.88 -28.58
CA LYS A 143 10.61 5.81 -29.24
C LYS A 143 9.52 5.22 -28.34
N ASN A 144 9.12 3.99 -28.61
CA ASN A 144 8.10 3.23 -27.88
C ASN A 144 8.70 2.29 -26.83
N ILE A 145 9.86 2.61 -26.29
CA ILE A 145 10.45 1.86 -25.17
C ILE A 145 10.56 2.78 -23.97
N SER A 146 9.79 2.52 -22.95
CA SER A 146 9.82 3.23 -21.67
C SER A 146 10.35 2.36 -20.54
N PHE A 147 10.71 2.99 -19.45
CA PHE A 147 11.22 2.30 -18.26
C PHE A 147 10.82 3.02 -16.98
N SER A 148 10.89 2.30 -15.89
CA SER A 148 10.89 2.87 -14.55
C SER A 148 11.79 2.02 -13.67
N ALA A 149 12.50 2.67 -12.75
CA ALA A 149 13.23 2.03 -11.67
C ALA A 149 13.11 2.89 -10.42
N LEU A 150 12.87 2.25 -9.28
CA LEU A 150 12.72 2.88 -7.98
C LEU A 150 13.55 2.12 -6.96
N PRO A 151 14.84 2.45 -6.80
CA PRO A 151 15.57 2.08 -5.60
C PRO A 151 15.06 2.92 -4.43
N SER A 152 14.68 2.22 -3.36
CA SER A 152 14.21 2.81 -2.11
C SER A 152 15.10 2.35 -0.97
N SER A 153 15.40 3.19 -0.03
CA SER A 153 16.08 2.82 1.19
C SER A 153 15.09 2.72 2.36
N ASP A 154 15.33 1.77 3.24
CA ASP A 154 14.71 1.73 4.55
C ASP A 154 15.48 2.61 5.57
N GLN A 155 15.00 2.65 6.80
CA GLN A 155 15.61 3.37 7.93
C GLN A 155 17.08 2.94 8.21
N ASN A 156 17.45 1.72 7.83
CA ASN A 156 18.78 1.15 8.02
C ASN A 156 19.72 1.47 6.86
N ALA A 157 19.32 2.34 5.93
CA ALA A 157 20.03 2.65 4.69
C ALA A 157 20.26 1.41 3.80
N SER A 158 19.44 0.38 3.94
CA SER A 158 19.42 -0.77 3.05
C SER A 158 18.61 -0.44 1.80
N PHE A 159 19.25 -0.51 0.63
CA PHE A 159 18.59 -0.23 -0.64
C PHE A 159 18.03 -1.49 -1.27
N HIS A 160 16.80 -1.39 -1.73
CA HIS A 160 16.15 -2.42 -2.52
C HIS A 160 15.37 -1.79 -3.68
N PHE A 161 15.11 -2.56 -4.73
CA PHE A 161 14.29 -2.08 -5.82
C PHE A 161 12.81 -2.33 -5.52
N GLU A 162 12.07 -1.27 -5.31
CA GLU A 162 10.59 -1.32 -5.25
C GLU A 162 10.03 -1.71 -6.61
N ASN A 163 10.42 -1.01 -7.68
CA ASN A 163 10.13 -1.42 -9.04
C ASN A 163 11.38 -1.29 -9.93
N ALA A 164 11.42 -2.11 -10.97
CA ALA A 164 12.40 -2.03 -12.05
C ALA A 164 11.83 -2.76 -13.28
N PHE A 165 11.41 -2.02 -14.28
CA PHE A 165 10.82 -2.61 -15.49
C PHE A 165 11.17 -1.85 -16.76
N VAL A 166 11.05 -2.56 -17.87
CA VAL A 166 11.03 -2.01 -19.22
C VAL A 166 9.67 -2.30 -19.84
N ARG A 167 9.14 -1.35 -20.60
CA ARG A 167 7.86 -1.47 -21.29
C ARG A 167 8.02 -1.11 -22.77
N PHE A 168 7.48 -1.95 -23.62
CA PHE A 168 7.37 -1.77 -25.07
C PHE A 168 5.97 -1.23 -25.34
N ASP A 169 5.91 0.03 -25.73
CA ASP A 169 4.67 0.77 -25.90
C ASP A 169 4.18 0.71 -27.34
N ASN A 170 2.87 0.72 -27.53
CA ASN A 170 2.22 0.80 -28.84
C ASN A 170 2.73 -0.25 -29.85
N LEU A 171 2.84 -1.48 -29.39
CA LEU A 171 3.13 -2.61 -30.29
C LEU A 171 2.07 -2.69 -31.38
N LEU A 172 2.49 -3.08 -32.59
CA LEU A 172 1.64 -3.07 -33.77
C LEU A 172 0.99 -1.69 -34.07
N HIS A 173 1.64 -0.61 -33.65
CA HIS A 173 1.16 0.78 -33.82
C HIS A 173 -0.21 1.08 -33.17
N THR A 174 -0.53 0.39 -32.08
CA THR A 174 -1.79 0.59 -31.36
C THR A 174 -1.56 0.79 -29.85
N PRO A 175 -2.27 1.73 -29.17
CA PRO A 175 -2.22 1.88 -27.72
C PRO A 175 -2.89 0.72 -26.98
N TRP A 176 -3.58 -0.16 -27.70
CA TRP A 176 -4.22 -1.34 -27.15
C TRP A 176 -3.26 -2.50 -26.86
N LEU A 177 -1.99 -2.38 -27.24
CA LEU A 177 -1.02 -3.43 -27.00
C LEU A 177 0.30 -2.85 -26.51
N ASN A 178 0.52 -2.95 -25.21
CA ASN A 178 1.75 -2.58 -24.53
C ASN A 178 2.24 -3.79 -23.73
N PHE A 179 3.54 -4.03 -23.73
CA PHE A 179 4.15 -5.17 -23.04
C PHE A 179 5.19 -4.68 -22.04
N LYS A 180 5.04 -5.06 -20.78
CA LYS A 180 5.93 -4.71 -19.68
C LYS A 180 6.56 -5.97 -19.11
N VAL A 181 7.84 -5.89 -18.75
CA VAL A 181 8.57 -6.98 -18.08
C VAL A 181 9.46 -6.40 -17.00
N GLY A 182 9.49 -7.06 -15.85
CA GLY A 182 10.28 -6.68 -14.68
C GLY A 182 9.49 -6.76 -13.39
N LYS A 183 9.94 -6.02 -12.38
CA LYS A 183 9.24 -5.83 -11.10
C LYS A 183 8.41 -4.55 -11.17
N PHE A 184 7.12 -4.64 -10.92
CA PHE A 184 6.20 -3.51 -11.07
C PHE A 184 4.98 -3.62 -10.17
N GLU A 185 4.40 -2.46 -9.85
CA GLU A 185 3.09 -2.38 -9.24
C GLU A 185 2.03 -2.94 -10.19
N LEU A 186 1.13 -3.77 -9.69
CA LEU A 186 -0.04 -4.19 -10.45
C LEU A 186 -0.88 -2.96 -10.84
N ASP A 187 -1.60 -3.06 -11.94
CA ASP A 187 -2.55 -2.00 -12.32
C ASP A 187 -3.79 -2.07 -11.41
N LEU A 188 -3.59 -1.69 -10.16
CA LEU A 188 -4.63 -1.73 -9.16
C LEU A 188 -5.69 -0.68 -9.40
N PRO A 189 -6.93 -0.97 -9.01
CA PRO A 189 -8.04 -0.02 -9.03
C PRO A 189 -7.69 1.32 -8.38
N VAL A 190 -7.17 1.25 -7.16
CA VAL A 190 -6.60 2.38 -6.43
C VAL A 190 -5.18 1.99 -6.05
N SER A 191 -4.22 2.72 -6.57
CA SER A 191 -2.81 2.45 -6.34
C SER A 191 -2.43 2.70 -4.88
N GLU A 192 -1.81 1.72 -4.24
CA GLU A 192 -1.27 1.88 -2.91
C GLU A 192 0.05 2.66 -2.90
N LYS A 193 0.83 2.54 -3.95
CA LYS A 193 2.10 3.28 -4.09
C LYS A 193 1.91 4.79 -4.34
N ARG A 194 0.67 5.23 -4.53
CA ARG A 194 0.29 6.64 -4.76
C ARG A 194 -0.70 7.14 -3.73
N LEU A 195 -0.60 6.66 -2.50
CA LEU A 195 -1.39 7.14 -1.38
C LEU A 195 -1.00 8.56 -0.98
N LEU A 196 -2.00 9.30 -0.51
CA LEU A 196 -1.80 10.60 0.14
C LEU A 196 -1.62 10.48 1.65
N THR A 197 -1.85 9.31 2.22
CA THR A 197 -1.66 8.97 3.64
C THR A 197 -0.36 8.20 3.82
N MET A 198 0.30 8.33 4.97
CA MET A 198 1.66 7.84 5.19
C MET A 198 1.90 7.18 6.54
N SER A 199 0.96 7.27 7.51
CA SER A 199 1.14 6.67 8.82
C SER A 199 1.17 5.14 8.75
N GLY A 200 1.71 4.50 9.79
CA GLY A 200 1.72 3.05 9.89
C GLY A 200 0.33 2.41 9.76
N ASP A 201 -0.70 3.05 10.34
CA ASP A 201 -2.10 2.57 10.27
C ASP A 201 -2.86 3.12 9.05
N GLY A 202 -2.45 4.23 8.44
CA GLY A 202 -3.13 4.90 7.33
C GLY A 202 -2.40 4.89 6.00
N GLY A 203 -1.15 4.42 5.97
CA GLY A 203 -0.28 4.46 4.80
C GLY A 203 -0.50 3.32 3.80
N PHE A 204 -1.42 2.41 4.04
CA PHE A 204 -1.77 1.32 3.12
C PHE A 204 -3.25 0.95 3.23
N TYR A 205 -3.73 0.10 2.32
CA TYR A 205 -5.08 -0.45 2.36
C TYR A 205 -5.06 -1.84 2.97
N TYR A 206 -5.65 -2.01 4.16
CA TYR A 206 -5.69 -3.30 4.88
C TYR A 206 -6.20 -4.44 4.02
N ILE A 207 -7.22 -4.18 3.21
CA ILE A 207 -7.82 -5.23 2.38
C ILE A 207 -6.84 -5.78 1.33
N TYR A 208 -5.86 -4.99 0.89
CA TYR A 208 -4.87 -5.45 -0.09
C TYR A 208 -3.84 -6.41 0.50
N HIS A 209 -3.59 -6.32 1.81
CA HIS A 209 -2.60 -7.14 2.53
C HIS A 209 -3.23 -8.12 3.51
N PHE A 210 -4.56 -8.21 3.55
CA PHE A 210 -5.22 -9.04 4.55
C PHE A 210 -4.88 -10.53 4.37
N THR A 211 -4.45 -11.14 5.48
CA THR A 211 -4.16 -12.56 5.59
C THR A 211 -4.94 -13.12 6.79
N PRO A 212 -5.70 -14.21 6.64
CA PRO A 212 -6.38 -14.88 7.73
C PRO A 212 -5.40 -15.36 8.82
N LEU A 213 -5.92 -15.55 10.03
CA LEU A 213 -5.15 -16.13 11.13
C LEU A 213 -4.64 -17.53 10.76
N ASN A 214 -3.37 -17.81 11.07
CA ASN A 214 -2.66 -19.08 10.79
C ASN A 214 -2.50 -19.42 9.30
N ASP A 215 -2.79 -18.51 8.40
CA ASP A 215 -2.59 -18.73 6.98
C ASP A 215 -1.08 -18.79 6.66
N ALA A 216 -0.70 -19.84 5.95
CA ALA A 216 0.66 -20.05 5.45
C ALA A 216 0.83 -19.67 3.98
N ASN A 217 -0.13 -18.95 3.40
CA ASN A 217 0.01 -18.42 2.05
C ASN A 217 1.14 -17.37 2.03
N PRO A 218 2.21 -17.58 1.26
CA PRO A 218 3.32 -16.62 1.20
C PRO A 218 3.00 -15.37 0.40
N PHE A 219 1.80 -15.24 -0.17
CA PHE A 219 1.37 -14.09 -0.91
C PHE A 219 1.21 -12.88 0.01
N GLY A 220 2.06 -11.87 -0.14
CA GLY A 220 2.09 -10.68 0.71
C GLY A 220 0.94 -9.70 0.47
N GLY A 221 0.21 -9.88 -0.63
CA GLY A 221 -0.94 -9.04 -0.99
C GLY A 221 -0.87 -8.48 -2.40
N ILE A 222 -1.99 -7.97 -2.88
CA ILE A 222 -2.05 -7.35 -4.21
C ILE A 222 -1.43 -5.95 -4.25
N GLY A 223 -1.20 -5.30 -3.09
CA GLY A 223 -0.59 -3.99 -2.97
C GLY A 223 0.93 -3.99 -3.23
N ASP A 224 1.57 -5.14 -3.15
CA ASP A 224 3.02 -5.25 -3.35
C ASP A 224 3.42 -5.25 -4.82
N ASN A 225 4.64 -4.78 -5.08
CA ASN A 225 5.22 -4.88 -6.41
C ASN A 225 5.54 -6.34 -6.76
N GLN A 226 5.16 -6.75 -7.96
CA GLN A 226 5.28 -8.14 -8.43
C GLN A 226 6.31 -8.24 -9.57
N LEU A 227 7.06 -9.34 -9.61
CA LEU A 227 7.92 -9.66 -10.75
C LEU A 227 7.14 -10.47 -11.78
N GLY A 228 7.19 -10.04 -13.04
CA GLY A 228 6.50 -10.76 -14.11
C GLY A 228 6.46 -10.06 -15.43
N MET A 229 5.45 -10.40 -16.20
CA MET A 229 5.14 -9.84 -17.51
C MET A 229 3.69 -9.33 -17.51
N GLU A 230 3.45 -8.21 -18.16
CA GLU A 230 2.13 -7.59 -18.26
C GLU A 230 1.83 -7.17 -19.69
N LEU A 231 0.65 -7.52 -20.16
CA LEU A 231 0.01 -6.94 -21.33
C LEU A 231 -1.01 -5.91 -20.87
N ALA A 232 -0.95 -4.70 -21.41
CA ALA A 232 -1.90 -3.65 -21.08
C ALA A 232 -2.35 -2.93 -22.34
N GLY A 233 -3.58 -2.44 -22.31
CA GLY A 233 -4.14 -1.64 -23.40
C GLY A 233 -5.04 -0.54 -22.88
N HIS A 234 -5.13 0.54 -23.65
CA HIS A 234 -5.98 1.68 -23.32
C HIS A 234 -6.43 2.43 -24.57
N ASN A 235 -7.53 3.15 -24.46
CA ASN A 235 -7.90 4.11 -25.48
C ASN A 235 -7.15 5.46 -25.27
N ALA A 236 -7.27 6.38 -26.22
CA ALA A 236 -6.47 7.62 -26.25
C ALA A 236 -6.63 8.50 -24.98
N ASN A 237 -7.76 8.44 -24.31
CA ASN A 237 -8.04 9.21 -23.08
C ASN A 237 -7.95 8.37 -21.80
N SER A 238 -7.50 7.11 -21.88
CA SER A 238 -7.44 6.14 -20.77
C SER A 238 -8.78 5.96 -20.02
N TYR A 239 -9.89 6.14 -20.72
CA TYR A 239 -11.21 5.85 -20.16
C TYR A 239 -11.49 4.35 -20.17
N THR A 240 -11.09 3.66 -21.23
CA THR A 240 -11.13 2.20 -21.31
C THR A 240 -9.72 1.67 -21.18
N ARG A 241 -9.49 0.82 -20.19
CA ARG A 241 -8.19 0.22 -19.91
C ARG A 241 -8.36 -1.25 -19.55
N TYR A 242 -7.38 -2.04 -19.91
CA TYR A 242 -7.26 -3.41 -19.42
C TYR A 242 -5.82 -3.76 -19.14
N THR A 243 -5.63 -4.71 -18.26
CA THR A 243 -4.34 -5.30 -17.94
C THR A 243 -4.51 -6.80 -17.74
N PHE A 244 -3.54 -7.55 -18.24
CA PHE A 244 -3.37 -8.96 -17.94
C PHE A 244 -1.90 -9.23 -17.62
N ALA A 245 -1.60 -9.82 -16.46
CA ALA A 245 -0.25 -10.14 -16.04
C ALA A 245 -0.08 -11.62 -15.69
N ALA A 246 1.11 -12.14 -16.00
CA ALA A 246 1.62 -13.40 -15.51
C ALA A 246 2.80 -13.11 -14.58
N LEU A 247 2.72 -13.54 -13.33
CA LEU A 247 3.55 -13.09 -12.23
C LEU A 247 4.27 -14.25 -11.57
N SER A 248 5.42 -13.97 -10.97
CA SER A 248 6.08 -14.89 -10.06
C SER A 248 5.46 -14.77 -8.67
N SER A 249 4.97 -15.89 -8.13
CA SER A 249 4.18 -15.90 -6.88
C SER A 249 4.91 -15.48 -5.61
N LEU A 250 6.19 -15.21 -5.66
CA LEU A 250 7.02 -14.88 -4.50
C LEU A 250 8.00 -13.74 -4.78
N ASP A 251 7.51 -12.65 -5.30
CA ASP A 251 8.30 -11.43 -5.54
C ASP A 251 9.64 -11.71 -6.28
N GLY A 252 9.60 -12.61 -7.25
CA GLY A 252 10.74 -12.92 -8.09
C GLY A 252 11.79 -13.83 -7.48
N ASN A 253 11.51 -14.42 -6.34
CA ASN A 253 12.37 -15.49 -5.85
C ASN A 253 11.93 -16.82 -6.48
N PRO A 254 12.63 -17.37 -7.48
CA PRO A 254 12.22 -18.60 -8.15
C PRO A 254 12.34 -19.85 -7.27
N GLY A 255 12.67 -19.71 -6.00
CA GLY A 255 12.59 -20.71 -4.94
C GLY A 255 13.37 -22.00 -5.11
N LEU A 256 13.99 -22.21 -6.23
CA LEU A 256 14.78 -23.40 -6.55
C LEU A 256 16.27 -23.10 -6.67
N VAL A 257 16.71 -21.93 -6.29
CA VAL A 257 18.15 -21.68 -6.19
C VAL A 257 18.62 -22.42 -4.95
N LEU A 258 19.09 -23.61 -5.17
CA LEU A 258 19.86 -24.40 -4.21
C LEU A 258 21.19 -23.69 -3.90
N SER A 259 21.15 -22.50 -3.36
CA SER A 259 22.33 -21.89 -2.78
C SER A 259 22.48 -22.46 -1.38
N ASN A 260 23.49 -23.25 -1.19
CA ASN A 260 23.87 -23.86 0.09
C ASN A 260 22.88 -24.89 0.70
N GLY A 261 22.11 -25.58 -0.11
CA GLY A 261 21.23 -26.63 0.38
C GLY A 261 20.00 -26.18 1.17
N ASN A 262 19.76 -24.88 1.23
CA ASN A 262 18.61 -24.30 1.89
C ASN A 262 17.78 -23.56 0.84
N PRO A 263 16.68 -24.14 0.35
CA PRO A 263 15.75 -23.40 -0.49
C PRO A 263 15.11 -22.33 0.36
N ALA A 264 15.50 -21.07 0.12
CA ALA A 264 15.07 -19.93 0.93
C ALA A 264 13.56 -19.70 0.85
N ASN A 265 12.93 -20.09 -0.27
CA ASN A 265 11.48 -20.03 -0.48
C ASN A 265 11.07 -21.03 -1.56
N PRO A 266 10.06 -21.87 -1.35
CA PRO A 266 9.52 -22.69 -2.42
C PRO A 266 8.74 -21.80 -3.37
N ALA A 267 9.33 -21.44 -4.50
CA ALA A 267 8.55 -20.82 -5.56
C ALA A 267 7.42 -21.76 -5.99
N GLY A 268 6.28 -21.20 -6.22
CA GLY A 268 5.26 -21.88 -6.98
C GLY A 268 5.84 -22.34 -8.31
N ARG A 269 5.50 -23.54 -8.72
CA ARG A 269 5.92 -24.07 -10.03
C ARG A 269 5.12 -23.48 -11.18
N THR A 270 4.21 -22.58 -10.89
CA THR A 270 3.27 -21.97 -11.83
C THR A 270 3.30 -20.45 -11.67
N PHE A 271 2.87 -19.75 -12.69
CA PHE A 271 2.63 -18.32 -12.60
C PHE A 271 1.33 -18.06 -11.84
N ASP A 272 1.31 -16.93 -11.16
CA ASP A 272 0.08 -16.28 -10.74
C ASP A 272 -0.41 -15.38 -11.89
N TYR A 273 -1.71 -15.14 -11.91
CA TYR A 273 -2.34 -14.35 -12.97
C TYR A 273 -3.13 -13.21 -12.37
N TYR A 274 -2.99 -12.05 -12.96
CA TYR A 274 -3.75 -10.86 -12.59
C TYR A 274 -4.45 -10.31 -13.82
N GLY A 275 -5.68 -9.88 -13.66
CA GLY A 275 -6.45 -9.20 -14.68
C GLY A 275 -7.22 -8.02 -14.11
N HIS A 276 -7.25 -6.91 -14.83
CA HIS A 276 -8.01 -5.71 -14.49
C HIS A 276 -8.63 -5.10 -15.73
N PHE A 277 -9.85 -4.60 -15.59
CA PHE A 277 -10.55 -3.84 -16.60
C PHE A 277 -11.21 -2.62 -15.96
N GLU A 278 -11.00 -1.44 -16.55
CA GLU A 278 -11.57 -0.17 -16.08
C GLU A 278 -12.26 0.56 -17.23
N GLN A 279 -13.46 1.12 -16.96
CA GLN A 279 -14.21 1.93 -17.90
C GLN A 279 -14.59 3.27 -17.27
N GLY A 280 -14.24 4.37 -17.94
CA GLY A 280 -14.58 5.73 -17.58
C GLY A 280 -15.85 6.23 -18.27
N PHE A 281 -16.59 7.07 -17.57
CA PHE A 281 -17.82 7.71 -18.04
C PHE A 281 -17.86 9.18 -17.58
N ASN A 282 -18.31 10.07 -18.45
CA ASN A 282 -18.66 11.43 -18.04
C ASN A 282 -20.00 11.39 -17.29
N THR A 283 -20.08 12.12 -16.19
CA THR A 283 -21.28 12.23 -15.36
C THR A 283 -21.81 13.66 -15.34
N PHE A 284 -22.91 13.89 -14.60
CA PHE A 284 -23.54 15.21 -14.51
C PHE A 284 -22.58 16.29 -13.99
N GLY A 285 -22.75 17.52 -14.43
CA GLY A 285 -22.06 18.71 -13.89
C GLY A 285 -20.52 18.66 -14.06
N ASN A 286 -20.05 18.20 -15.20
CA ASN A 286 -18.60 18.00 -15.48
C ASN A 286 -17.91 16.96 -14.58
N GLY A 287 -18.70 16.07 -13.97
CA GLY A 287 -18.16 14.94 -13.23
C GLY A 287 -17.62 13.85 -14.15
N PHE A 288 -16.73 13.03 -13.60
CA PHE A 288 -16.13 11.90 -14.28
C PHE A 288 -16.11 10.70 -13.33
N MET A 289 -16.55 9.56 -13.80
CA MET A 289 -16.62 8.32 -13.01
C MET A 289 -15.86 7.21 -13.73
N LYS A 290 -15.16 6.39 -12.97
CA LYS A 290 -14.56 5.15 -13.41
C LYS A 290 -15.12 3.99 -12.63
N VAL A 291 -15.40 2.89 -13.30
CA VAL A 291 -15.77 1.61 -12.70
C VAL A 291 -14.89 0.52 -13.29
N GLY A 292 -14.54 -0.45 -12.48
CA GLY A 292 -13.69 -1.55 -12.93
C GLY A 292 -13.88 -2.80 -12.10
N ALA A 293 -13.29 -3.88 -12.59
CA ALA A 293 -13.23 -5.16 -11.92
C ALA A 293 -11.83 -5.78 -12.10
N TYR A 294 -11.39 -6.51 -11.09
CA TYR A 294 -10.08 -7.13 -11.08
C TYR A 294 -10.12 -8.51 -10.43
N SER A 295 -9.14 -9.31 -10.78
CA SER A 295 -8.93 -10.62 -10.16
C SER A 295 -7.45 -10.98 -10.16
N TYR A 296 -6.98 -11.47 -9.03
CA TYR A 296 -5.70 -12.15 -8.86
C TYR A 296 -5.98 -13.60 -8.54
N PHE A 297 -5.37 -14.51 -9.28
CA PHE A 297 -5.48 -15.94 -9.09
C PHE A 297 -4.09 -16.56 -9.03
N GLY A 298 -3.78 -17.24 -7.94
CA GLY A 298 -2.47 -17.80 -7.71
C GLY A 298 -2.50 -19.22 -7.17
N PHE A 299 -1.31 -19.81 -7.14
CA PHE A 299 -1.05 -21.13 -6.60
C PHE A 299 0.16 -21.09 -5.68
N ALA A 300 -0.03 -21.44 -4.43
CA ALA A 300 1.04 -21.47 -3.46
C ALA A 300 1.32 -22.91 -2.99
N PRO A 301 2.60 -23.30 -2.85
CA PRO A 301 2.97 -24.57 -2.24
C PRO A 301 2.75 -24.51 -0.73
N THR A 302 2.39 -25.62 -0.14
CA THR A 302 2.39 -25.78 1.31
C THR A 302 3.64 -26.53 1.76
N PHE A 303 4.28 -26.07 2.83
CA PHE A 303 5.46 -26.71 3.38
C PHE A 303 5.56 -26.47 4.89
N PHE A 304 6.39 -27.24 5.57
CA PHE A 304 6.79 -26.98 6.94
C PHE A 304 8.29 -27.24 7.11
N GLN A 305 8.88 -26.72 8.16
CA GLN A 305 10.25 -27.05 8.54
C GLN A 305 10.24 -28.11 9.64
N THR A 306 11.13 -29.07 9.53
CA THR A 306 11.41 -30.00 10.63
C THR A 306 12.12 -29.28 11.76
N SER A 307 12.17 -29.91 12.94
CA SER A 307 12.94 -29.39 14.09
C SER A 307 14.42 -29.13 13.80
N ASN A 308 14.97 -29.76 12.75
CA ASN A 308 16.34 -29.55 12.30
C ASN A 308 16.46 -28.49 11.19
N GLY A 309 15.40 -27.71 10.94
CA GLY A 309 15.42 -26.66 9.92
C GLY A 309 15.34 -27.16 8.47
N VAL A 310 15.13 -28.46 8.24
CA VAL A 310 15.00 -29.02 6.89
C VAL A 310 13.59 -28.76 6.38
N PRO A 311 13.42 -28.04 5.27
CA PRO A 311 12.09 -27.77 4.71
C PRO A 311 11.53 -29.05 4.06
N ILE A 312 10.26 -29.33 4.34
CA ILE A 312 9.49 -30.39 3.70
C ILE A 312 8.39 -29.75 2.88
N TYR A 313 8.49 -29.85 1.57
CA TYR A 313 7.54 -29.24 0.63
C TYR A 313 6.32 -30.12 0.42
N GLY A 314 5.15 -29.46 0.34
CA GLY A 314 3.93 -30.09 -0.09
C GLY A 314 3.99 -30.51 -1.57
N ARG A 315 3.30 -31.61 -1.91
CA ARG A 315 3.10 -31.96 -3.30
C ARG A 315 1.92 -31.20 -3.88
N GLY A 316 2.19 -30.49 -4.94
CA GLY A 316 1.18 -29.69 -5.63
C GLY A 316 0.88 -28.35 -4.94
N ASN A 317 0.61 -27.37 -5.76
CA ASN A 317 0.25 -26.04 -5.35
C ASN A 317 -1.25 -26.00 -5.01
N LYS A 318 -1.60 -25.16 -4.06
CA LYS A 318 -2.97 -24.95 -3.63
C LYS A 318 -3.48 -23.60 -4.11
N PRO A 319 -4.70 -23.55 -4.67
CA PRO A 319 -5.22 -22.32 -5.24
C PRO A 319 -5.60 -21.29 -4.16
N PHE A 320 -5.40 -20.03 -4.50
CA PHE A 320 -5.96 -18.88 -3.80
C PHE A 320 -6.39 -17.81 -4.79
N TYR A 321 -7.28 -16.92 -4.40
CA TYR A 321 -7.64 -15.79 -5.24
C TYR A 321 -8.08 -14.56 -4.44
N ARG A 322 -7.97 -13.40 -5.10
CA ARG A 322 -8.49 -12.11 -4.68
C ARG A 322 -9.23 -11.53 -5.87
N ALA A 323 -10.51 -11.24 -5.71
CA ALA A 323 -11.31 -10.70 -6.80
C ALA A 323 -12.22 -9.58 -6.29
N GLY A 324 -12.43 -8.58 -7.12
CA GLY A 324 -13.22 -7.44 -6.66
C GLY A 324 -13.61 -6.46 -7.75
N ALA A 325 -14.15 -5.36 -7.29
CA ALA A 325 -14.59 -4.25 -8.12
C ALA A 325 -14.17 -2.92 -7.51
N GLU A 326 -14.14 -1.92 -8.36
CA GLU A 326 -13.78 -0.56 -7.99
C GLU A 326 -14.79 0.46 -8.51
N TRP A 327 -14.78 1.59 -7.83
CA TRP A 327 -15.49 2.77 -8.25
C TRP A 327 -14.73 4.02 -7.84
N LYS A 328 -14.55 4.98 -8.77
CA LYS A 328 -13.96 6.30 -8.53
C LYS A 328 -14.85 7.35 -9.16
N TRP A 329 -15.12 8.41 -8.43
CA TRP A 329 -15.94 9.51 -8.90
C TRP A 329 -15.29 10.85 -8.60
N TYR A 330 -15.04 11.60 -9.65
CA TYR A 330 -14.52 12.96 -9.61
C TYR A 330 -15.69 13.91 -9.85
N PHE A 331 -15.95 14.77 -8.90
CA PHE A 331 -17.03 15.74 -9.00
C PHE A 331 -16.64 17.07 -8.35
N ASN A 332 -16.45 18.11 -9.16
CA ASN A 332 -15.97 19.42 -8.71
C ASN A 332 -14.68 19.30 -7.89
N LYS A 333 -14.78 19.56 -6.57
CA LYS A 333 -13.68 19.48 -5.60
C LYS A 333 -13.62 18.13 -4.86
N TRP A 334 -14.45 17.19 -5.22
CA TRP A 334 -14.51 15.89 -4.57
C TRP A 334 -13.93 14.79 -5.45
N LEU A 335 -13.15 13.95 -4.83
CA LEU A 335 -12.83 12.61 -5.33
C LEU A 335 -13.32 11.60 -4.31
N VAL A 336 -14.15 10.67 -4.73
CA VAL A 336 -14.58 9.53 -3.92
C VAL A 336 -14.08 8.26 -4.58
N LYS A 337 -13.45 7.40 -3.78
CA LYS A 337 -12.90 6.11 -4.23
C LYS A 337 -13.45 5.00 -3.35
N SER A 338 -13.79 3.89 -3.95
CA SER A 338 -14.19 2.67 -3.25
C SER A 338 -13.64 1.45 -3.95
N VAL A 339 -13.20 0.49 -3.15
CA VAL A 339 -12.76 -0.82 -3.61
C VAL A 339 -13.45 -1.86 -2.76
N TYR A 340 -13.95 -2.91 -3.40
CA TYR A 340 -14.42 -4.14 -2.77
C TYR A 340 -13.52 -5.29 -3.19
N LEU A 341 -13.21 -6.19 -2.26
CA LEU A 341 -12.44 -7.39 -2.50
C LEU A 341 -13.06 -8.59 -1.78
N HIS A 342 -13.15 -9.70 -2.49
CA HIS A 342 -13.40 -11.02 -1.94
C HIS A 342 -12.11 -11.85 -2.01
N GLY A 343 -11.68 -12.39 -0.87
CA GLY A 343 -10.51 -13.24 -0.76
C GLY A 343 -10.86 -14.69 -0.43
N TYR A 344 -10.06 -15.60 -0.95
CA TYR A 344 -10.15 -17.04 -0.72
C TYR A 344 -8.75 -17.66 -0.65
N ASP A 345 -8.51 -18.45 0.40
CA ASP A 345 -7.35 -19.31 0.51
C ASP A 345 -7.78 -20.75 0.77
N ASN A 346 -7.17 -21.68 0.01
CA ASN A 346 -7.46 -23.10 0.12
C ASN A 346 -7.22 -23.61 1.55
N ALA A 347 -7.95 -24.64 1.97
CA ALA A 347 -7.88 -25.17 3.34
C ALA A 347 -6.47 -25.53 3.81
N PHE A 348 -5.61 -26.03 2.93
CA PHE A 348 -4.23 -26.35 3.29
C PHE A 348 -3.39 -25.09 3.53
N LEU A 349 -3.56 -24.04 2.74
CA LEU A 349 -2.91 -22.75 2.94
C LEU A 349 -3.41 -22.10 4.23
N ALA A 350 -4.72 -21.95 4.33
CA ALA A 350 -5.38 -21.25 5.41
C ALA A 350 -5.15 -21.85 6.81
N ASN A 351 -4.72 -23.11 6.87
CA ASN A 351 -4.42 -23.81 8.13
C ASN A 351 -2.94 -24.19 8.28
N GLY A 352 -2.08 -23.77 7.36
CA GLY A 352 -0.66 -24.09 7.40
C GLY A 352 -0.34 -25.59 7.33
N VAL A 353 -1.21 -26.37 6.70
CA VAL A 353 -1.07 -27.86 6.64
C VAL A 353 -0.30 -28.27 5.40
N PRO A 354 0.84 -28.95 5.55
CA PRO A 354 1.60 -29.46 4.42
C PRO A 354 0.80 -30.52 3.64
N SER A 355 0.57 -30.29 2.36
CA SER A 355 -0.31 -31.12 1.54
C SER A 355 0.21 -32.52 1.21
N ASN A 356 1.49 -32.80 1.50
CA ASN A 356 2.13 -34.08 1.26
C ASN A 356 2.20 -35.03 2.49
N THR A 357 2.15 -34.45 3.69
CA THR A 357 2.33 -35.16 4.95
C THR A 357 1.21 -34.95 5.93
N GLY A 358 0.48 -33.84 5.78
CA GLY A 358 -0.61 -33.46 6.65
C GLY A 358 -1.98 -33.85 6.09
N THR A 359 -2.90 -34.11 6.99
CA THR A 359 -4.34 -34.27 6.70
C THR A 359 -5.10 -33.17 7.38
N LEU A 360 -6.08 -32.62 6.67
CA LEU A 360 -7.00 -31.63 7.27
C LEU A 360 -7.87 -32.33 8.32
N SER A 361 -8.06 -31.72 9.47
CA SER A 361 -9.07 -32.16 10.43
C SER A 361 -10.49 -31.86 9.91
N ALA A 362 -11.49 -32.46 10.51
CA ALA A 362 -12.90 -32.23 10.13
C ALA A 362 -13.35 -30.79 10.34
N THR A 363 -12.65 -30.02 11.18
CA THR A 363 -12.95 -28.61 11.47
C THR A 363 -12.22 -27.63 10.56
N GLN A 364 -11.15 -28.08 9.88
CA GLN A 364 -10.33 -27.25 9.01
C GLN A 364 -10.90 -27.14 7.60
N ARG A 365 -10.96 -25.93 7.10
CA ARG A 365 -11.56 -25.61 5.80
C ARG A 365 -10.87 -24.39 5.18
N ALA A 366 -11.27 -24.04 3.96
CA ALA A 366 -10.79 -22.83 3.30
C ALA A 366 -11.16 -21.56 4.10
N ALA A 367 -10.31 -20.57 4.09
CA ALA A 367 -10.65 -19.24 4.57
C ALA A 367 -11.31 -18.40 3.46
N LYS A 368 -12.30 -17.59 3.84
CA LYS A 368 -12.95 -16.64 2.94
C LYS A 368 -13.25 -15.34 3.68
N TRP A 369 -13.05 -14.24 3.01
CA TRP A 369 -13.36 -12.91 3.56
C TRP A 369 -13.84 -11.95 2.50
N ASN A 370 -14.46 -10.90 2.96
CA ASN A 370 -14.90 -9.77 2.16
C ASN A 370 -14.41 -8.50 2.83
N GLY A 371 -14.09 -7.51 2.06
CA GLY A 371 -13.70 -6.23 2.61
C GLY A 371 -13.58 -5.18 1.53
N GLY A 372 -13.17 -4.01 1.96
CA GLY A 372 -12.96 -2.89 1.08
C GLY A 372 -12.89 -1.59 1.85
N PHE A 373 -12.77 -0.52 1.10
CA PHE A 373 -12.72 0.82 1.67
C PHE A 373 -13.56 1.81 0.87
N LEU A 374 -13.92 2.88 1.56
CA LEU A 374 -14.48 4.10 1.00
C LEU A 374 -13.57 5.27 1.43
N GLU A 375 -13.01 5.98 0.47
CA GLU A 375 -12.17 7.16 0.71
C GLU A 375 -12.75 8.36 -0.01
N GLY A 376 -12.95 9.46 0.73
CA GLY A 376 -13.34 10.76 0.22
C GLY A 376 -12.19 11.75 0.35
N GLN A 377 -11.94 12.50 -0.71
CA GLN A 377 -10.96 13.58 -0.73
C GLN A 377 -11.66 14.88 -1.10
N TYR A 378 -11.45 15.92 -0.31
CA TYR A 378 -11.92 17.26 -0.62
C TYR A 378 -10.75 18.17 -0.98
N ILE A 379 -10.72 18.63 -2.22
CA ILE A 379 -9.66 19.44 -2.80
C ILE A 379 -10.01 20.90 -2.56
N ILE A 380 -9.51 21.49 -1.47
CA ILE A 380 -9.72 22.92 -1.15
C ILE A 380 -9.09 23.77 -2.25
N SER A 381 -7.84 23.45 -2.57
CA SER A 381 -7.05 23.99 -3.67
C SER A 381 -6.08 22.91 -4.19
N PRO A 382 -5.41 23.08 -5.32
CA PRO A 382 -4.38 22.14 -5.77
C PRO A 382 -3.26 21.90 -4.75
N GLN A 383 -3.09 22.82 -3.79
CA GLN A 383 -2.09 22.73 -2.73
C GLN A 383 -2.64 22.21 -1.40
N TRP A 384 -3.96 21.98 -1.27
CA TRP A 384 -4.52 21.59 0.02
C TRP A 384 -5.68 20.61 -0.13
N ILE A 385 -5.51 19.41 0.45
CA ILE A 385 -6.44 18.30 0.34
C ILE A 385 -6.74 17.76 1.74
N ILE A 386 -8.00 17.51 2.01
CA ILE A 386 -8.48 16.80 3.20
C ILE A 386 -8.94 15.41 2.76
N ILE A 387 -8.60 14.40 3.53
CA ILE A 387 -8.86 12.99 3.21
C ILE A 387 -9.59 12.37 4.39
N ALA A 388 -10.60 11.56 4.10
CA ALA A 388 -11.24 10.69 5.09
C ALA A 388 -11.44 9.30 4.46
N ARG A 389 -11.02 8.25 5.16
CA ARG A 389 -11.15 6.85 4.71
C ARG A 389 -11.76 6.00 5.80
N TRP A 390 -12.69 5.17 5.40
CA TRP A 390 -13.18 4.06 6.21
C TRP A 390 -12.92 2.76 5.48
N GLU A 391 -12.43 1.75 6.21
CA GLU A 391 -12.09 0.45 5.69
C GLU A 391 -12.65 -0.64 6.59
N THR A 392 -13.12 -1.74 6.01
CA THR A 392 -13.65 -2.88 6.75
C THR A 392 -13.28 -4.19 6.10
N ILE A 393 -13.02 -5.20 6.94
CA ILE A 393 -12.78 -6.58 6.53
C ILE A 393 -13.64 -7.48 7.42
N HIS A 394 -14.29 -8.44 6.79
CA HIS A 394 -15.13 -9.42 7.46
C HIS A 394 -14.81 -10.83 6.97
N MET A 395 -14.50 -11.72 7.92
CA MET A 395 -14.34 -13.15 7.65
C MET A 395 -15.71 -13.79 7.43
N SER A 396 -16.01 -14.15 6.18
CA SER A 396 -17.24 -14.87 5.85
C SER A 396 -17.11 -16.38 6.11
N GLN A 397 -15.88 -16.91 6.18
CA GLN A 397 -15.59 -18.28 6.56
C GLN A 397 -14.23 -18.38 7.25
N GLN A 398 -14.24 -18.81 8.51
CA GLN A 398 -13.03 -19.06 9.27
C GLN A 398 -12.34 -20.34 8.77
N ALA A 399 -11.00 -20.38 8.84
CA ALA A 399 -10.18 -21.51 8.43
C ALA A 399 -10.34 -22.73 9.34
N ASP A 400 -10.49 -22.53 10.65
CA ASP A 400 -10.74 -23.59 11.63
C ASP A 400 -11.83 -23.15 12.59
N ILE A 401 -12.94 -23.89 12.60
CA ILE A 401 -14.11 -23.58 13.45
C ILE A 401 -13.97 -24.10 14.88
N SER A 402 -12.96 -24.91 15.18
CA SER A 402 -12.76 -25.47 16.51
C SER A 402 -12.08 -24.50 17.47
N ILE A 403 -11.27 -23.59 16.94
CA ILE A 403 -10.40 -22.73 17.74
C ILE A 403 -10.64 -21.22 17.51
N THR A 404 -11.38 -20.85 16.49
CA THR A 404 -11.62 -19.43 16.15
C THR A 404 -13.08 -19.05 16.33
N PRO A 405 -13.40 -18.00 17.10
CA PRO A 405 -14.73 -17.41 17.11
C PRO A 405 -15.13 -16.90 15.73
N GLY A 406 -16.42 -16.85 15.46
CA GLY A 406 -16.95 -16.54 14.12
C GLY A 406 -16.59 -15.17 13.57
N ASP A 407 -16.15 -14.23 14.40
CA ASP A 407 -15.75 -12.87 14.02
C ASP A 407 -14.24 -12.61 14.10
N THR A 408 -13.45 -13.66 14.39
CA THR A 408 -11.99 -13.54 14.45
C THR A 408 -11.41 -13.12 13.10
N GLY A 409 -10.57 -12.11 13.13
CA GLY A 409 -9.95 -11.53 11.93
C GLY A 409 -10.73 -10.37 11.30
N ASN A 410 -11.91 -10.02 11.83
CA ASN A 410 -12.64 -8.84 11.38
C ASN A 410 -11.89 -7.56 11.76
N LEU A 411 -11.91 -6.58 10.84
CA LEU A 411 -11.21 -5.31 11.01
C LEU A 411 -12.10 -4.14 10.58
N ASN A 412 -12.02 -3.05 11.32
CA ASN A 412 -12.53 -1.75 10.93
C ASN A 412 -11.47 -0.70 11.17
N ALA A 413 -11.19 0.11 10.16
CA ALA A 413 -10.23 1.21 10.24
C ALA A 413 -10.86 2.52 9.79
N PHE A 414 -10.41 3.60 10.40
CA PHE A 414 -10.78 4.95 10.03
C PHE A 414 -9.54 5.83 10.01
N THR A 415 -9.36 6.60 8.93
CA THR A 415 -8.25 7.54 8.77
C THR A 415 -8.80 8.89 8.35
N ILE A 416 -8.31 9.95 9.00
CA ILE A 416 -8.49 11.33 8.55
C ILE A 416 -7.11 11.96 8.37
N ALA A 417 -6.91 12.65 7.25
CA ALA A 417 -5.64 13.28 6.95
C ALA A 417 -5.84 14.66 6.32
N ASN A 418 -4.85 15.49 6.54
CA ASN A 418 -4.70 16.80 5.91
C ASN A 418 -3.35 16.85 5.24
N ARG A 419 -3.32 17.17 3.95
CA ARG A 419 -2.08 17.30 3.17
C ARG A 419 -2.04 18.68 2.52
N TRP A 420 -1.00 19.45 2.86
CA TRP A 420 -0.81 20.82 2.40
C TRP A 420 0.57 21.00 1.80
N TYR A 421 0.63 21.62 0.63
CA TYR A 421 1.83 21.88 -0.15
C TYR A 421 2.18 23.38 -0.08
N PRO A 422 2.87 23.88 0.97
CA PRO A 422 3.24 25.29 1.09
C PRO A 422 4.17 25.73 -0.05
N PHE A 423 4.98 24.81 -0.54
CA PHE A 423 5.94 25.08 -1.61
C PHE A 423 5.81 24.03 -2.71
N MET A 424 5.61 24.51 -3.93
CA MET A 424 5.61 23.72 -5.15
C MET A 424 6.40 24.50 -6.20
N PHE A 425 7.72 24.48 -6.08
CA PHE A 425 8.62 25.17 -7.02
C PHE A 425 8.90 24.30 -8.25
N SER A 426 9.46 24.91 -9.30
CA SER A 426 9.84 24.15 -10.51
C SER A 426 10.99 23.14 -10.29
N ARG A 427 11.59 23.05 -9.11
CA ARG A 427 12.69 22.16 -8.79
C ARG A 427 12.61 21.46 -7.44
N ALA A 428 11.65 21.77 -6.56
CA ALA A 428 11.41 21.15 -5.28
C ALA A 428 9.96 21.29 -4.81
N GLY A 429 9.36 20.24 -4.28
CA GLY A 429 8.03 20.20 -3.66
C GLY A 429 8.15 19.87 -2.18
N LEU A 430 7.34 20.53 -1.37
CA LEU A 430 7.21 20.24 0.05
C LEU A 430 5.74 20.06 0.37
N ALA A 431 5.39 18.91 0.92
CA ALA A 431 4.09 18.68 1.53
C ALA A 431 4.23 18.54 3.04
N LEU A 432 3.36 19.20 3.77
CA LEU A 432 3.15 18.96 5.20
C LEU A 432 1.92 18.08 5.35
N GLN A 433 2.06 17.03 6.13
CA GLN A 433 1.03 16.04 6.34
C GLN A 433 0.72 15.89 7.82
N GLN A 434 -0.57 15.80 8.11
CA GLN A 434 -1.11 15.50 9.42
C GLN A 434 -2.12 14.38 9.24
N GLU A 435 -2.03 13.35 10.05
CA GLU A 435 -2.89 12.19 9.92
C GLU A 435 -3.24 11.62 11.28
N TYR A 436 -4.47 11.21 11.45
CA TYR A 436 -4.94 10.40 12.55
C TYR A 436 -5.63 9.17 12.01
N SER A 437 -5.20 8.00 12.46
CA SER A 437 -5.79 6.73 12.10
C SER A 437 -6.20 5.95 13.36
N PHE A 438 -7.29 5.23 13.24
CA PHE A 438 -7.80 4.35 14.28
C PHE A 438 -8.20 3.01 13.65
N VAL A 439 -7.70 1.91 14.24
CA VAL A 439 -7.98 0.55 13.78
C VAL A 439 -8.52 -0.26 14.92
N ARG A 440 -9.57 -1.04 14.66
CA ARG A 440 -10.11 -2.01 15.58
C ARG A 440 -10.20 -3.36 14.88
N SER A 441 -9.56 -4.37 15.47
CA SER A 441 -9.58 -5.73 14.93
C SER A 441 -10.00 -6.73 16.00
N ASN A 442 -10.69 -7.77 15.60
CA ASN A 442 -11.04 -8.91 16.45
C ASN A 442 -10.11 -10.07 16.11
N GLY A 443 -9.23 -10.41 17.08
CA GLY A 443 -8.16 -11.37 16.82
C GLY A 443 -7.01 -10.75 16.02
N VAL A 444 -6.15 -11.59 15.51
CA VAL A 444 -4.90 -11.19 14.88
C VAL A 444 -5.08 -10.92 13.41
N THR A 445 -4.62 -9.78 12.99
CA THR A 445 -4.28 -9.55 11.60
C THR A 445 -2.76 -9.46 11.50
N ASN A 446 -2.16 -10.31 10.70
CA ASN A 446 -0.72 -10.26 10.43
C ASN A 446 -0.45 -9.20 9.37
N GLN A 447 -0.78 -7.95 9.68
CA GLN A 447 -0.71 -6.87 8.71
C GLN A 447 0.48 -5.97 9.00
N GLY A 448 1.20 -5.60 7.99
CA GLY A 448 2.46 -4.87 8.00
C GLY A 448 2.49 -3.50 8.69
N GLY A 449 1.53 -3.18 9.51
CA GLY A 449 1.41 -1.97 10.32
C GLY A 449 1.57 -2.22 11.81
N GLY A 450 2.58 -2.90 12.23
CA GLY A 450 3.14 -2.81 13.58
C GLY A 450 2.38 -3.38 14.78
N PHE A 451 1.07 -3.66 14.72
CA PHE A 451 0.28 -4.09 15.89
C PHE A 451 -0.47 -5.42 15.69
N GLY A 452 0.05 -6.30 14.88
CA GLY A 452 -0.47 -7.65 14.73
C GLY A 452 0.03 -8.60 15.81
N THR A 453 -0.23 -8.36 17.09
CA THR A 453 0.12 -9.30 18.14
C THR A 453 -1.06 -10.15 18.54
N LEU A 454 -0.82 -11.45 18.61
CA LEU A 454 -1.71 -12.41 19.26
C LEU A 454 -2.00 -11.94 20.67
N CYS A 455 -3.26 -11.87 21.04
CA CYS A 455 -3.66 -11.87 22.45
C CYS A 455 -3.29 -13.25 23.02
N THR A 456 -2.07 -13.38 23.51
CA THR A 456 -1.47 -14.67 23.87
C THR A 456 -1.74 -15.11 25.31
N ASP A 457 -2.78 -14.62 25.94
CA ASP A 457 -3.18 -15.18 27.23
C ASP A 457 -3.88 -16.52 26.98
N ALA A 458 -3.29 -17.60 27.47
CA ALA A 458 -3.80 -18.95 27.32
C ALA A 458 -5.29 -19.03 27.70
N GLY A 459 -6.16 -19.24 26.74
CA GLY A 459 -7.61 -19.26 26.88
C GLY A 459 -8.34 -18.00 26.43
N ARG A 460 -7.65 -16.91 26.09
CA ARG A 460 -8.24 -15.67 25.54
C ARG A 460 -7.77 -15.29 24.14
N ALA A 461 -6.90 -16.09 23.54
CA ALA A 461 -6.23 -15.77 22.29
C ALA A 461 -7.17 -15.38 21.14
N PHE A 462 -8.43 -15.73 21.18
CA PHE A 462 -9.38 -15.57 20.09
C PHE A 462 -10.53 -14.60 20.36
N ASN A 463 -10.66 -14.09 21.57
CA ASN A 463 -11.75 -13.17 21.95
C ASN A 463 -11.29 -11.73 22.18
N CYS A 464 -10.08 -11.41 21.77
CA CYS A 464 -9.49 -10.13 22.07
C CYS A 464 -9.77 -9.15 20.95
N THR A 465 -10.33 -8.02 21.31
CA THR A 465 -10.41 -6.86 20.44
C THR A 465 -9.20 -5.98 20.68
N ILE A 466 -8.41 -5.77 19.64
CA ILE A 466 -7.31 -4.81 19.64
C ILE A 466 -7.80 -3.51 19.02
N SER A 467 -7.55 -2.41 19.70
CA SER A 467 -7.74 -1.07 19.14
C SER A 467 -6.40 -0.38 19.12
N SER A 468 -5.98 0.06 17.95
CA SER A 468 -4.78 0.86 17.75
C SER A 468 -5.14 2.25 17.23
N SER A 469 -4.27 3.20 17.49
CA SER A 469 -4.38 4.54 16.93
C SER A 469 -3.00 5.08 16.63
N SER A 470 -2.88 5.81 15.52
CA SER A 470 -1.67 6.54 15.15
C SER A 470 -1.98 8.02 14.96
N LEU A 471 -1.10 8.86 15.46
CA LEU A 471 -1.05 10.29 15.17
C LEU A 471 0.28 10.57 14.47
N PHE A 472 0.23 11.16 13.31
CA PHE A 472 1.36 11.33 12.42
C PHE A 472 1.47 12.77 11.95
N PHE A 473 2.70 13.29 11.97
CA PHE A 473 3.09 14.57 11.37
C PHE A 473 4.30 14.32 10.48
N GLY A 474 4.14 14.48 9.19
CA GLY A 474 5.18 14.18 8.22
C GLY A 474 5.47 15.35 7.30
N ILE A 475 6.66 15.31 6.76
CA ILE A 475 7.12 16.17 5.67
C ILE A 475 7.42 15.24 4.50
N ASP A 476 6.87 15.58 3.34
CA ASP A 476 7.17 14.89 2.09
C ASP A 476 7.91 15.89 1.19
N PHE A 477 9.16 15.65 0.97
CA PHE A 477 10.05 16.54 0.23
C PHE A 477 10.58 15.84 -1.02
N ASP A 478 10.28 16.44 -2.18
CA ASP A 478 10.68 15.95 -3.50
C ASP A 478 11.59 16.96 -4.21
N PHE A 479 12.68 16.52 -4.86
CA PHE A 479 13.59 17.40 -5.61
C PHE A 479 14.30 16.71 -6.78
#